data_5eca1cddefde7f5a301ed94562a3db2e
#
_entry.id   5eca1cddefde7f5a301ed94562a3db2e
#
_cell.length_a   1.000
_cell.length_b   1.000
_cell.length_c   1.000
_cell.angle_alpha   90.00
_cell.angle_beta   90.00
_cell.angle_gamma   90.00
#
_symmetry.space_group_name_H-M   'P 1'
#
loop_
_entity.id
_entity.type
_entity.pdbx_description
1 polymer ?
#
loop_
_entity_poly.entity_id
_entity_poly.type
_entity_poly.pdbx_seq_one_letter_code
_entity_poly.pdbx_strand_id
1 'polypeptide(L)'
;MELRMEKAGIRAMLHRQLLSFFPLDEDEAVRLDSFFDEALARCDKCFSKVRNKYYGHGGVTRFDPLHGCQWAAFLYFLSNSIYRADGSCSICDKLYAIGKAMSAADLFYQVDLPEVFMFDHPLGSVMGRASYSDYFSFGQGCTVGNNKGIYPSFGESVFMLSDSKVIGDCRIGNGVIVTAGAYVKDADIPSGSIVFGQSPNLVVKAGKRDYVREHAEKVFRYE
;
A
#
# COMPACT_ATOMS: atom_id res chain seq x y z
N MET A 1 5.49 18.34 -5.52
CA MET A 1 4.38 17.58 -6.18
C MET A 1 3.40 18.51 -6.85
N GLU A 2 3.03 18.23 -8.10
CA GLU A 2 1.92 18.88 -8.82
C GLU A 2 0.59 18.31 -8.32
N LEU A 3 -0.35 19.17 -7.97
CA LEU A 3 -1.71 18.79 -7.57
C LEU A 3 -2.67 19.05 -8.76
N ARG A 4 -3.44 18.03 -9.15
CA ARG A 4 -4.47 18.16 -10.21
C ARG A 4 -5.70 18.93 -9.77
N MET A 5 -5.84 19.17 -8.47
CA MET A 5 -6.87 19.98 -7.83
C MET A 5 -6.19 20.81 -6.74
N GLU A 6 -6.63 22.05 -6.54
CA GLU A 6 -6.12 22.91 -5.47
C GLU A 6 -6.35 22.26 -4.07
N LYS A 7 -5.44 22.50 -3.13
CA LYS A 7 -5.52 21.93 -1.77
C LYS A 7 -6.88 22.18 -1.12
N ALA A 8 -7.42 23.37 -1.26
CA ALA A 8 -8.76 23.69 -0.72
C ALA A 8 -9.86 22.80 -1.32
N GLY A 9 -9.79 22.52 -2.62
CA GLY A 9 -10.73 21.62 -3.30
C GLY A 9 -10.58 20.17 -2.82
N ILE A 10 -9.34 19.69 -2.60
CA ILE A 10 -9.07 18.35 -2.08
C ILE A 10 -9.62 18.20 -0.66
N ARG A 11 -9.40 19.20 0.22
CA ARG A 11 -9.97 19.23 1.58
C ARG A 11 -11.50 19.20 1.54
N ALA A 12 -12.11 20.06 0.74
CA ALA A 12 -13.57 20.10 0.59
C ALA A 12 -14.13 18.76 0.07
N MET A 13 -13.44 18.10 -0.85
CA MET A 13 -13.82 16.78 -1.35
C MET A 13 -13.74 15.72 -0.24
N LEU A 14 -12.64 15.69 0.53
CA LEU A 14 -12.47 14.78 1.67
C LEU A 14 -13.60 14.94 2.70
N HIS A 15 -13.83 16.17 3.16
CA HIS A 15 -14.90 16.46 4.14
C HIS A 15 -16.28 16.05 3.62
N ARG A 16 -16.59 16.36 2.35
CA ARG A 16 -17.86 15.98 1.72
C ARG A 16 -18.05 14.47 1.63
N GLN A 17 -16.99 13.75 1.26
CA GLN A 17 -17.04 12.29 1.19
C GLN A 17 -17.29 11.70 2.58
N LEU A 18 -16.56 12.15 3.61
CA LEU A 18 -16.75 11.68 4.98
C LEU A 18 -18.17 11.97 5.47
N LEU A 19 -18.66 13.21 5.29
CA LEU A 19 -20.02 13.63 5.68
C LEU A 19 -21.14 12.86 4.94
N SER A 20 -20.84 12.32 3.76
CA SER A 20 -21.80 11.49 3.02
C SER A 20 -22.01 10.10 3.65
N PHE A 21 -21.06 9.64 4.46
CA PHE A 21 -21.09 8.31 5.10
C PHE A 21 -21.24 8.40 6.62
N PHE A 22 -20.66 9.44 7.24
CA PHE A 22 -20.53 9.54 8.70
C PHE A 22 -20.78 10.97 9.18
N PRO A 23 -21.32 11.16 10.40
CA PRO A 23 -21.23 12.45 11.06
C PRO A 23 -19.75 12.78 11.34
N LEU A 24 -19.38 14.07 11.24
CA LEU A 24 -18.09 14.61 11.66
C LEU A 24 -18.33 15.65 12.74
N ASP A 25 -17.62 15.56 13.84
CA ASP A 25 -17.57 16.62 14.84
C ASP A 25 -16.42 17.62 14.55
N GLU A 26 -16.38 18.71 15.34
CA GLU A 26 -15.38 19.76 15.15
C GLU A 26 -13.95 19.27 15.42
N ASP A 27 -13.75 18.41 16.42
CA ASP A 27 -12.43 17.88 16.76
C ASP A 27 -11.89 16.97 15.64
N GLU A 28 -12.73 16.13 15.06
CA GLU A 28 -12.41 15.31 13.91
C GLU A 28 -12.04 16.14 12.68
N ALA A 29 -12.79 17.22 12.41
CA ALA A 29 -12.49 18.13 11.31
C ALA A 29 -11.13 18.83 11.50
N VAL A 30 -10.83 19.29 12.72
CA VAL A 30 -9.53 19.87 13.05
C VAL A 30 -8.39 18.88 12.88
N ARG A 31 -8.57 17.60 13.29
CA ARG A 31 -7.56 16.56 13.10
C ARG A 31 -7.30 16.28 11.62
N LEU A 32 -8.34 16.15 10.81
CA LEU A 32 -8.20 15.97 9.36
C LEU A 32 -7.33 17.08 8.76
N ASP A 33 -7.61 18.32 9.10
CA ASP A 33 -6.90 19.47 8.56
C ASP A 33 -5.45 19.56 9.07
N SER A 34 -5.20 19.17 10.32
CA SER A 34 -3.87 19.20 10.92
C SER A 34 -2.90 18.21 10.28
N PHE A 35 -3.36 17.02 9.89
CA PHE A 35 -2.53 15.96 9.28
C PHE A 35 -2.58 15.93 7.75
N PHE A 36 -3.39 16.78 7.14
CA PHE A 36 -3.59 16.80 5.68
C PHE A 36 -2.29 17.02 4.90
N ASP A 37 -1.50 18.00 5.28
CA ASP A 37 -0.26 18.34 4.57
C ASP A 37 0.83 17.30 4.80
N GLU A 38 0.88 16.67 5.96
CA GLU A 38 1.75 15.51 6.23
C GLU A 38 1.40 14.33 5.32
N ALA A 39 0.11 14.00 5.20
CA ALA A 39 -0.35 12.93 4.32
C ALA A 39 0.02 13.21 2.85
N LEU A 40 -0.11 14.45 2.38
CA LEU A 40 0.33 14.85 1.05
C LEU A 40 1.85 14.72 0.87
N ALA A 41 2.63 15.08 1.90
CA ALA A 41 4.09 14.93 1.86
C ALA A 41 4.52 13.45 1.79
N ARG A 42 3.83 12.57 2.51
CA ARG A 42 4.03 11.11 2.41
C ARG A 42 3.64 10.57 1.03
N CYS A 43 2.55 11.05 0.45
CA CYS A 43 2.20 10.74 -0.93
C CYS A 43 3.30 11.19 -1.91
N ASP A 44 3.84 12.40 -1.76
CA ASP A 44 4.91 12.91 -2.63
C ASP A 44 6.16 12.03 -2.54
N LYS A 45 6.60 11.70 -1.33
CA LYS A 45 7.72 10.79 -1.09
C LYS A 45 7.49 9.44 -1.76
N CYS A 46 6.34 8.83 -1.53
CA CYS A 46 5.98 7.52 -2.08
C CYS A 46 5.89 7.57 -3.62
N PHE A 47 5.11 8.51 -4.16
CA PHE A 47 4.81 8.59 -5.59
C PHE A 47 6.01 9.02 -6.42
N SER A 48 6.96 9.79 -5.86
CA SER A 48 8.21 10.15 -6.55
C SER A 48 9.02 8.93 -6.96
N LYS A 49 8.86 7.82 -6.23
CA LYS A 49 9.54 6.56 -6.51
C LYS A 49 8.75 5.62 -7.44
N VAL A 50 7.49 5.93 -7.76
CA VAL A 50 6.68 5.09 -8.66
C VAL A 50 6.95 5.44 -10.13
N ARG A 51 7.25 4.43 -10.94
CA ARG A 51 7.49 4.56 -12.38
C ARG A 51 6.20 4.32 -13.19
N ASN A 52 5.26 5.25 -13.03
CA ASN A 52 3.99 5.20 -13.75
C ASN A 52 3.60 6.62 -14.21
N LYS A 53 3.12 6.74 -15.45
CA LYS A 53 2.74 8.03 -16.06
C LYS A 53 1.68 8.82 -15.27
N TYR A 54 0.87 8.15 -14.47
CA TYR A 54 -0.15 8.79 -13.64
C TYR A 54 0.42 9.39 -12.36
N TYR A 55 1.59 8.91 -11.90
CA TYR A 55 2.25 9.35 -10.67
C TYR A 55 3.28 10.45 -10.87
N GLY A 56 3.66 10.74 -12.12
CA GLY A 56 4.55 11.84 -12.42
C GLY A 56 5.03 11.86 -13.88
N HIS A 57 5.50 13.02 -14.30
CA HIS A 57 6.09 13.24 -15.64
C HIS A 57 7.20 14.27 -15.55
N GLY A 58 8.29 14.07 -16.32
CA GLY A 58 9.39 15.05 -16.40
C GLY A 58 10.09 15.33 -15.05
N GLY A 59 10.17 14.35 -14.14
CA GLY A 59 10.77 14.51 -12.82
C GLY A 59 9.85 15.17 -11.77
N VAL A 60 8.63 15.54 -12.14
CA VAL A 60 7.65 16.13 -11.21
C VAL A 60 6.63 15.07 -10.80
N THR A 61 6.52 14.85 -9.50
CA THR A 61 5.48 13.98 -8.91
C THR A 61 4.10 14.60 -9.08
N ARG A 62 3.09 13.78 -9.30
CA ARG A 62 1.71 14.21 -9.48
C ARG A 62 0.78 13.51 -8.51
N PHE A 63 -0.15 14.28 -7.94
CA PHE A 63 -1.29 13.78 -7.17
C PHE A 63 -2.61 14.19 -7.84
N ASP A 64 -3.41 13.18 -8.15
CA ASP A 64 -4.76 13.34 -8.66
C ASP A 64 -5.76 12.67 -7.70
N PRO A 65 -6.57 13.44 -6.96
CA PRO A 65 -7.55 12.88 -6.01
C PRO A 65 -8.67 12.09 -6.70
N LEU A 66 -8.80 12.18 -8.03
CA LEU A 66 -9.74 11.37 -8.80
C LEU A 66 -9.14 10.05 -9.28
N HIS A 67 -7.84 9.85 -9.10
CA HIS A 67 -7.17 8.57 -9.37
C HIS A 67 -7.33 7.64 -8.16
N GLY A 68 -8.16 6.59 -8.28
CA GLY A 68 -8.58 5.74 -7.16
C GLY A 68 -7.43 5.18 -6.30
N CYS A 69 -6.32 4.74 -6.93
CA CYS A 69 -5.17 4.23 -6.17
C CYS A 69 -4.46 5.37 -5.39
N GLN A 70 -4.29 6.54 -5.99
CA GLN A 70 -3.65 7.66 -5.31
C GLN A 70 -4.51 8.17 -4.14
N TRP A 71 -5.84 8.22 -4.34
CA TRP A 71 -6.76 8.59 -3.28
C TRP A 71 -6.77 7.60 -2.13
N ALA A 72 -6.79 6.30 -2.43
CA ALA A 72 -6.71 5.25 -1.41
C ALA A 72 -5.40 5.31 -0.60
N ALA A 73 -4.26 5.55 -1.27
CA ALA A 73 -2.98 5.74 -0.60
C ALA A 73 -2.99 6.99 0.30
N PHE A 74 -3.56 8.10 -0.17
CA PHE A 74 -3.72 9.32 0.62
C PHE A 74 -4.58 9.09 1.86
N LEU A 75 -5.73 8.44 1.73
CA LEU A 75 -6.60 8.11 2.87
C LEU A 75 -5.90 7.19 3.88
N TYR A 76 -5.12 6.22 3.40
CA TYR A 76 -4.29 5.38 4.26
C TYR A 76 -3.23 6.22 4.98
N PHE A 77 -2.45 7.03 4.28
CA PHE A 77 -1.42 7.85 4.92
C PHE A 77 -2.01 8.82 5.94
N LEU A 78 -3.15 9.45 5.63
CA LEU A 78 -3.83 10.36 6.55
C LEU A 78 -4.28 9.64 7.82
N SER A 79 -4.97 8.51 7.69
CA SER A 79 -5.44 7.74 8.85
C SER A 79 -4.28 7.16 9.66
N ASN A 80 -3.22 6.68 9.01
CA ASN A 80 -2.04 6.15 9.66
C ASN A 80 -1.22 7.25 10.36
N SER A 81 -1.09 8.47 9.79
CA SER A 81 -0.44 9.61 10.45
C SER A 81 -1.18 10.03 11.71
N ILE A 82 -2.51 10.15 11.65
CA ILE A 82 -3.33 10.44 12.84
C ILE A 82 -3.15 9.35 13.89
N TYR A 83 -3.23 8.08 13.50
CA TYR A 83 -3.03 6.94 14.41
C TYR A 83 -1.67 6.95 15.08
N ARG A 84 -0.60 7.24 14.35
CA ARG A 84 0.77 7.30 14.91
C ARG A 84 0.92 8.40 15.95
N ALA A 85 0.21 9.52 15.78
CA ALA A 85 0.26 10.65 16.71
C ALA A 85 -0.65 10.46 17.94
N ASP A 86 -1.90 10.07 17.70
CA ASP A 86 -2.98 10.14 18.69
C ASP A 86 -3.50 8.77 19.15
N GLY A 87 -3.03 7.67 18.54
CA GLY A 87 -3.61 6.35 18.72
C GLY A 87 -4.89 6.14 17.92
N SER A 88 -5.58 5.03 18.20
CA SER A 88 -6.86 4.72 17.55
C SER A 88 -7.94 5.71 17.95
N CYS A 89 -8.63 6.29 16.96
CA CYS A 89 -9.73 7.22 17.18
C CYS A 89 -10.77 7.11 16.06
N SER A 90 -11.95 7.66 16.32
CA SER A 90 -13.11 7.57 15.41
C SER A 90 -12.80 8.03 13.99
N ILE A 91 -12.03 9.12 13.83
CA ILE A 91 -11.69 9.61 12.50
C ILE A 91 -10.77 8.65 11.73
N CYS A 92 -9.87 7.92 12.41
CA CYS A 92 -9.07 6.86 11.78
C CYS A 92 -9.97 5.76 11.20
N ASP A 93 -10.98 5.33 11.96
CA ASP A 93 -11.94 4.30 11.53
C ASP A 93 -12.77 4.78 10.34
N LYS A 94 -13.23 6.06 10.36
CA LYS A 94 -13.99 6.66 9.26
C LYS A 94 -13.18 6.77 7.98
N LEU A 95 -11.93 7.21 8.06
CA LEU A 95 -11.00 7.27 6.92
C LEU A 95 -10.71 5.88 6.34
N TYR A 96 -10.47 4.91 7.20
CA TYR A 96 -10.29 3.51 6.78
C TYR A 96 -11.54 2.96 6.09
N ALA A 97 -12.71 3.15 6.68
CA ALA A 97 -13.97 2.65 6.13
C ALA A 97 -14.25 3.25 4.74
N ILE A 98 -14.03 4.56 4.55
CA ILE A 98 -14.19 5.21 3.25
C ILE A 98 -13.16 4.74 2.23
N GLY A 99 -11.89 4.61 2.64
CA GLY A 99 -10.82 4.11 1.81
C GLY A 99 -11.12 2.71 1.28
N LYS A 100 -11.57 1.82 2.17
CA LYS A 100 -12.00 0.46 1.82
C LYS A 100 -13.23 0.45 0.89
N ALA A 101 -14.22 1.26 1.17
CA ALA A 101 -15.43 1.35 0.35
C ALA A 101 -15.13 1.85 -1.08
N MET A 102 -14.22 2.82 -1.23
CA MET A 102 -13.89 3.41 -2.53
C MET A 102 -12.90 2.61 -3.37
N SER A 103 -11.98 1.88 -2.73
CA SER A 103 -10.92 1.13 -3.41
C SER A 103 -11.12 -0.38 -3.43
N ALA A 104 -12.04 -0.89 -2.60
CA ALA A 104 -12.19 -2.32 -2.28
C ALA A 104 -10.88 -2.98 -1.80
N ALA A 105 -9.92 -2.19 -1.28
CA ALA A 105 -8.69 -2.67 -0.67
C ALA A 105 -8.74 -2.48 0.84
N ASP A 106 -8.32 -3.50 1.58
CA ASP A 106 -8.24 -3.46 3.04
C ASP A 106 -6.84 -3.00 3.46
N LEU A 107 -6.69 -1.69 3.70
CA LEU A 107 -5.46 -1.03 4.16
C LEU A 107 -5.72 -0.43 5.54
N PHE A 108 -5.67 -1.26 6.56
CA PHE A 108 -5.98 -0.83 7.92
C PHE A 108 -4.90 0.09 8.48
N TYR A 109 -5.28 1.21 9.04
CA TYR A 109 -4.37 2.29 9.46
C TYR A 109 -3.35 1.90 10.54
N GLN A 110 -3.59 0.82 11.31
CA GLN A 110 -2.61 0.28 12.28
C GLN A 110 -1.55 -0.63 11.63
N VAL A 111 -1.70 -0.95 10.35
CA VAL A 111 -0.69 -1.70 9.61
C VAL A 111 0.35 -0.72 9.08
N ASP A 112 1.59 -0.90 9.48
CA ASP A 112 2.69 -0.07 8.98
C ASP A 112 3.14 -0.57 7.60
N LEU A 113 2.45 -0.12 6.55
CA LEU A 113 2.99 -0.23 5.19
C LEU A 113 4.23 0.64 5.07
N PRO A 114 5.18 0.28 4.18
CA PRO A 114 6.41 1.06 4.03
C PRO A 114 6.13 2.45 3.47
N GLU A 115 7.10 3.37 3.55
CA GLU A 115 6.93 4.71 3.00
C GLU A 115 6.89 4.72 1.46
N VAL A 116 7.49 3.69 0.82
CA VAL A 116 7.47 3.50 -0.63
C VAL A 116 6.78 2.20 -0.96
N PHE A 117 5.55 2.29 -1.40
CA PHE A 117 4.78 1.16 -1.92
C PHE A 117 3.93 1.56 -3.12
N MET A 118 3.47 0.59 -3.87
CA MET A 118 2.60 0.82 -5.02
C MET A 118 1.57 -0.30 -5.10
N PHE A 119 0.37 0.05 -5.46
CA PHE A 119 -0.64 -0.94 -5.82
C PHE A 119 -1.35 -0.52 -7.11
N ASP A 120 -1.71 -1.53 -7.87
CA ASP A 120 -2.45 -1.34 -9.11
C ASP A 120 -3.69 -2.24 -9.10
N HIS A 121 -4.85 -1.64 -9.43
CA HIS A 121 -6.14 -2.34 -9.39
C HIS A 121 -6.39 -3.15 -8.11
N PRO A 122 -6.30 -2.57 -6.89
CA PRO A 122 -6.17 -3.32 -5.64
C PRO A 122 -7.47 -3.99 -5.15
N LEU A 123 -8.44 -4.22 -6.03
CA LEU A 123 -9.74 -4.80 -5.72
C LEU A 123 -9.60 -6.14 -5.00
N GLY A 124 -10.22 -6.26 -3.82
CA GLY A 124 -10.19 -7.49 -3.02
C GLY A 124 -8.88 -7.79 -2.33
N SER A 125 -7.92 -6.85 -2.31
CA SER A 125 -6.65 -7.04 -1.63
C SER A 125 -6.75 -6.74 -0.14
N VAL A 126 -6.06 -7.54 0.67
CA VAL A 126 -5.99 -7.39 2.14
C VAL A 126 -4.53 -7.38 2.56
N MET A 127 -4.07 -6.23 3.06
CA MET A 127 -2.73 -6.09 3.64
C MET A 127 -2.83 -6.20 5.16
N GLY A 128 -2.61 -7.41 5.68
CA GLY A 128 -2.65 -7.68 7.12
C GLY A 128 -1.42 -7.18 7.86
N ARG A 129 -1.45 -7.34 9.18
CA ARG A 129 -0.29 -7.02 10.03
C ARG A 129 0.90 -7.89 9.63
N ALA A 130 1.98 -7.27 9.22
CA ALA A 130 3.24 -7.88 8.83
C ALA A 130 4.33 -6.81 8.97
N SER A 131 5.59 -7.20 8.89
CA SER A 131 6.65 -6.21 8.67
C SER A 131 6.91 -6.06 7.18
N TYR A 132 6.85 -4.83 6.69
CA TYR A 132 7.06 -4.50 5.27
C TYR A 132 8.28 -3.60 5.13
N SER A 133 9.07 -3.83 4.07
CA SER A 133 10.16 -2.93 3.68
C SER A 133 9.80 -2.18 2.39
N ASP A 134 10.54 -1.12 2.08
CA ASP A 134 10.26 -0.24 0.95
C ASP A 134 10.25 -0.95 -0.42
N TYR A 135 9.62 -0.31 -1.39
CA TYR A 135 9.41 -0.83 -2.74
C TYR A 135 8.52 -2.08 -2.79
N PHE A 136 7.55 -2.13 -1.88
CA PHE A 136 6.55 -3.19 -1.87
C PHE A 136 5.44 -2.91 -2.89
N SER A 137 5.06 -3.91 -3.67
CA SER A 137 4.00 -3.76 -4.66
C SER A 137 3.02 -4.92 -4.62
N PHE A 138 1.73 -4.61 -4.82
CA PHE A 138 0.67 -5.63 -4.90
C PHE A 138 -0.42 -5.26 -5.91
N GLY A 139 -1.01 -6.28 -6.52
CA GLY A 139 -2.16 -6.16 -7.43
C GLY A 139 -3.48 -6.57 -6.76
N GLN A 140 -4.51 -6.80 -7.57
CA GLN A 140 -5.83 -7.26 -7.12
C GLN A 140 -5.78 -8.64 -6.47
N GLY A 141 -6.70 -8.90 -5.54
CA GLY A 141 -6.88 -10.19 -4.87
C GLY A 141 -5.71 -10.66 -3.99
N CYS A 142 -4.68 -9.80 -3.79
CA CYS A 142 -3.53 -10.15 -2.96
C CYS A 142 -3.90 -10.20 -1.48
N THR A 143 -3.37 -11.17 -0.75
CA THR A 143 -3.62 -11.30 0.67
C THR A 143 -2.33 -11.50 1.45
N VAL A 144 -2.09 -10.65 2.42
CA VAL A 144 -1.10 -10.84 3.49
C VAL A 144 -1.87 -11.10 4.78
N GLY A 145 -1.58 -12.22 5.44
CA GLY A 145 -2.34 -12.61 6.63
C GLY A 145 -1.57 -13.46 7.61
N ASN A 146 -2.20 -13.76 8.74
CA ASN A 146 -1.60 -14.62 9.75
C ASN A 146 -2.01 -16.09 9.61
N ASN A 147 -1.17 -16.95 10.19
CA ASN A 147 -1.52 -18.31 10.58
C ASN A 147 -1.20 -18.50 12.06
N LYS A 148 -2.17 -18.90 12.88
CA LYS A 148 -2.00 -19.07 14.32
C LYS A 148 -1.42 -17.84 15.04
N GLY A 149 -1.77 -16.63 14.59
CA GLY A 149 -1.29 -15.38 15.17
C GLY A 149 0.10 -14.94 14.70
N ILE A 150 0.79 -15.71 13.85
CA ILE A 150 2.08 -15.36 13.27
C ILE A 150 1.86 -14.69 11.91
N TYR A 151 2.56 -13.60 11.67
CA TYR A 151 2.47 -12.79 10.45
C TYR A 151 3.78 -12.87 9.67
N PRO A 152 3.71 -12.69 8.33
CA PRO A 152 4.92 -12.70 7.51
C PRO A 152 5.79 -11.46 7.71
N SER A 153 7.04 -11.57 7.21
CA SER A 153 7.96 -10.45 7.05
C SER A 153 8.44 -10.35 5.61
N PHE A 154 8.51 -9.11 5.09
CA PHE A 154 8.89 -8.81 3.72
C PHE A 154 10.15 -7.94 3.70
N GLY A 155 11.14 -8.39 2.93
CA GLY A 155 12.29 -7.58 2.55
C GLY A 155 11.95 -6.52 1.50
N GLU A 156 12.95 -5.79 1.06
CA GLU A 156 12.80 -4.74 0.05
C GLU A 156 12.46 -5.31 -1.34
N SER A 157 11.75 -4.54 -2.14
CA SER A 157 11.45 -4.85 -3.54
C SER A 157 10.72 -6.18 -3.72
N VAL A 158 9.66 -6.37 -2.95
CA VAL A 158 8.77 -7.53 -3.09
C VAL A 158 7.53 -7.17 -3.90
N PHE A 159 7.22 -8.02 -4.87
CA PHE A 159 6.11 -7.85 -5.81
C PHE A 159 5.12 -9.00 -5.67
N MET A 160 3.92 -8.69 -5.18
CA MET A 160 2.80 -9.63 -5.13
C MET A 160 1.93 -9.42 -6.35
N LEU A 161 2.02 -10.36 -7.33
CA LEU A 161 1.19 -10.29 -8.52
C LEU A 161 -0.23 -10.77 -8.20
N SER A 162 -1.18 -10.48 -9.09
CA SER A 162 -2.61 -10.72 -8.90
C SER A 162 -2.94 -12.04 -8.22
N ASP A 163 -3.85 -12.00 -7.25
CA ASP A 163 -4.38 -13.16 -6.54
C ASP A 163 -3.34 -13.96 -5.72
N SER A 164 -2.12 -13.43 -5.55
CA SER A 164 -1.11 -14.08 -4.71
C SER A 164 -1.38 -13.89 -3.22
N LYS A 165 -0.95 -14.87 -2.42
CA LYS A 165 -1.15 -14.85 -0.96
C LYS A 165 0.12 -15.22 -0.23
N VAL A 166 0.40 -14.51 0.87
CA VAL A 166 1.50 -14.82 1.80
C VAL A 166 0.92 -14.85 3.21
N ILE A 167 0.91 -16.03 3.83
CA ILE A 167 0.16 -16.28 5.07
C ILE A 167 1.05 -16.97 6.10
N GLY A 168 1.06 -16.48 7.33
CA GLY A 168 1.68 -17.13 8.48
C GLY A 168 3.18 -16.86 8.61
N ASP A 169 3.93 -17.83 9.13
CA ASP A 169 5.37 -17.70 9.38
C ASP A 169 6.16 -17.80 8.07
N CYS A 170 6.24 -16.66 7.39
CA CYS A 170 6.97 -16.55 6.13
C CYS A 170 8.00 -15.42 6.23
N ARG A 171 9.23 -15.71 5.85
CA ARG A 171 10.28 -14.70 5.65
C ARG A 171 10.53 -14.56 4.15
N ILE A 172 10.02 -13.47 3.58
CA ILE A 172 10.20 -13.18 2.16
C ILE A 172 11.41 -12.26 2.01
N GLY A 173 12.46 -12.76 1.36
CA GLY A 173 13.71 -12.02 1.18
C GLY A 173 13.59 -10.81 0.26
N ASN A 174 14.70 -10.09 0.07
CA ASN A 174 14.74 -8.92 -0.82
C ASN A 174 14.63 -9.35 -2.29
N GLY A 175 13.95 -8.55 -3.10
CA GLY A 175 13.85 -8.81 -4.53
C GLY A 175 13.14 -10.13 -4.84
N VAL A 176 11.90 -10.27 -4.41
CA VAL A 176 11.08 -11.48 -4.63
C VAL A 176 9.83 -11.13 -5.44
N ILE A 177 9.54 -11.95 -6.43
CA ILE A 177 8.26 -11.92 -7.15
C ILE A 177 7.42 -13.11 -6.71
N VAL A 178 6.29 -12.83 -6.06
CA VAL A 178 5.23 -13.83 -5.79
C VAL A 178 4.28 -13.78 -6.97
N THR A 179 4.31 -14.83 -7.81
CA THR A 179 3.59 -14.84 -9.08
C THR A 179 2.07 -14.91 -8.90
N ALA A 180 1.35 -14.56 -9.94
CA ALA A 180 -0.11 -14.57 -9.92
C ALA A 180 -0.66 -15.94 -9.48
N GLY A 181 -1.62 -15.92 -8.54
CA GLY A 181 -2.24 -17.12 -7.98
C GLY A 181 -1.32 -17.95 -7.05
N ALA A 182 -0.08 -17.53 -6.79
CA ALA A 182 0.78 -18.25 -5.86
C ALA A 182 0.28 -18.12 -4.42
N TYR A 183 0.35 -19.21 -3.65
CA TYR A 183 -0.04 -19.26 -2.25
C TYR A 183 1.12 -19.74 -1.38
N VAL A 184 1.79 -18.82 -0.73
CA VAL A 184 2.91 -19.07 0.19
C VAL A 184 2.37 -19.09 1.61
N LYS A 185 2.52 -20.22 2.30
CA LYS A 185 2.08 -20.38 3.67
C LYS A 185 3.15 -21.07 4.50
N ASP A 186 3.52 -20.44 5.62
CA ASP A 186 4.50 -20.98 6.57
C ASP A 186 5.78 -21.47 5.87
N ALA A 187 6.34 -20.64 5.01
CA ALA A 187 7.51 -20.99 4.18
C ALA A 187 8.40 -19.78 3.90
N ASP A 188 9.70 -19.93 3.99
CA ASP A 188 10.70 -18.90 3.71
C ASP A 188 11.04 -18.86 2.21
N ILE A 189 11.12 -17.67 1.64
CA ILE A 189 11.49 -17.44 0.25
C ILE A 189 12.80 -16.65 0.20
N PRO A 190 13.88 -17.22 -0.35
CA PRO A 190 15.17 -16.55 -0.39
C PRO A 190 15.18 -15.33 -1.32
N SER A 191 16.07 -14.37 -1.02
CA SER A 191 16.24 -13.16 -1.84
C SER A 191 16.57 -13.49 -3.31
N GLY A 192 16.11 -12.64 -4.22
CA GLY A 192 16.34 -12.78 -5.67
C GLY A 192 15.62 -13.99 -6.26
N SER A 193 14.40 -14.26 -5.79
CA SER A 193 13.62 -15.45 -6.20
C SER A 193 12.31 -15.07 -6.89
N ILE A 194 11.81 -16.01 -7.69
CA ILE A 194 10.44 -16.00 -8.22
C ILE A 194 9.75 -17.24 -7.70
N VAL A 195 8.61 -17.09 -7.04
CA VAL A 195 7.84 -18.19 -6.44
C VAL A 195 6.54 -18.42 -7.18
N PHE A 196 6.25 -19.68 -7.44
CA PHE A 196 5.06 -20.19 -8.13
C PHE A 196 4.39 -21.30 -7.31
N GLY A 197 3.15 -21.57 -7.63
CA GLY A 197 2.39 -22.69 -7.06
C GLY A 197 1.83 -22.39 -5.69
N GLN A 198 1.49 -23.46 -4.97
CA GLN A 198 0.80 -23.35 -3.68
C GLN A 198 1.46 -24.26 -2.64
N SER A 199 1.65 -23.74 -1.43
CA SER A 199 2.14 -24.55 -0.30
C SER A 199 1.30 -25.81 -0.10
N PRO A 200 1.90 -27.01 0.15
CA PRO A 200 3.33 -27.20 0.39
C PRO A 200 4.18 -27.39 -0.89
N ASN A 201 3.58 -27.40 -2.07
CA ASN A 201 4.23 -27.71 -3.34
C ASN A 201 4.67 -26.43 -4.10
N LEU A 202 5.42 -25.58 -3.41
CA LEU A 202 5.97 -24.37 -4.02
C LEU A 202 7.10 -24.69 -5.01
N VAL A 203 7.16 -23.95 -6.10
CA VAL A 203 8.29 -23.92 -7.03
C VAL A 203 9.01 -22.60 -6.86
N VAL A 204 10.16 -22.63 -6.19
CA VAL A 204 10.98 -21.45 -5.94
C VAL A 204 12.17 -21.43 -6.91
N LYS A 205 12.19 -20.49 -7.83
CA LYS A 205 13.30 -20.24 -8.75
C LYS A 205 14.23 -19.20 -8.14
N ALA A 206 15.23 -19.64 -7.39
CA ALA A 206 16.27 -18.79 -6.81
C ALA A 206 17.29 -18.31 -7.86
N GLY A 207 18.13 -17.32 -7.49
CA GLY A 207 19.19 -16.79 -8.36
C GLY A 207 18.66 -15.96 -9.54
N LYS A 208 17.48 -15.35 -9.42
CA LYS A 208 16.83 -14.53 -10.46
C LYS A 208 17.01 -13.03 -10.22
N ARG A 209 18.07 -12.62 -9.54
CA ARG A 209 18.31 -11.22 -9.14
C ARG A 209 18.21 -10.24 -10.30
N ASP A 210 18.80 -10.54 -11.43
CA ASP A 210 18.78 -9.62 -12.58
C ASP A 210 17.36 -9.47 -13.15
N TYR A 211 16.64 -10.57 -13.30
CA TYR A 211 15.24 -10.54 -13.76
C TYR A 211 14.33 -9.75 -12.80
N VAL A 212 14.49 -9.98 -11.48
CA VAL A 212 13.71 -9.26 -10.48
C VAL A 212 14.08 -7.77 -10.47
N ARG A 213 15.37 -7.43 -10.61
CA ARG A 213 15.82 -6.05 -10.72
C ARG A 213 15.21 -5.34 -11.95
N GLU A 214 15.25 -5.97 -13.11
CA GLU A 214 14.62 -5.44 -14.32
C GLU A 214 13.10 -5.20 -14.14
N HIS A 215 12.43 -6.11 -13.43
CA HIS A 215 11.01 -5.94 -13.08
C HIS A 215 10.83 -4.77 -12.13
N ALA A 216 11.65 -4.69 -11.10
CA ALA A 216 11.62 -3.65 -10.08
C ALA A 216 11.84 -2.25 -10.69
N GLU A 217 12.80 -2.10 -11.60
CA GLU A 217 13.08 -0.86 -12.31
C GLU A 217 11.96 -0.41 -13.27
N LYS A 218 11.06 -1.31 -13.66
CA LYS A 218 9.84 -0.96 -14.42
C LYS A 218 8.75 -0.37 -13.52
N VAL A 219 8.74 -0.74 -12.23
CA VAL A 219 7.72 -0.33 -11.26
C VAL A 219 8.20 0.87 -10.43
N PHE A 220 9.46 0.88 -10.02
CA PHE A 220 10.02 1.90 -9.14
C PHE A 220 11.26 2.58 -9.71
N ARG A 221 11.56 3.75 -9.17
CA ARG A 221 12.81 4.49 -9.35
C ARG A 221 13.67 4.27 -8.12
N TYR A 222 14.78 3.59 -8.28
CA TYR A 222 15.83 3.45 -7.28
C TYR A 222 16.84 4.58 -7.47
N GLU A 223 17.20 5.26 -6.41
CA GLU A 223 18.31 6.22 -6.39
C GLU A 223 19.56 5.59 -5.84
#